data_1ac8d4a9b61486997cedc4f56228bd41
#
_entry.id   1ac8d4a9b61486997cedc4f56228bd41
#
_cell.length_a   1.000
_cell.length_b   1.000
_cell.length_c   1.000
_cell.angle_alpha   90.00
_cell.angle_beta   90.00
_cell.angle_gamma   90.00
#
_symmetry.space_group_name_H-M   'P 1'
#
loop_
_entity.id
_entity.type
_entity.pdbx_description
1 polymer ?
#
loop_
_entity_poly.entity_id
_entity_poly.type
_entity_poly.pdbx_seq_one_letter_code
_entity_poly.pdbx_strand_id
1 'polypeptide(L)'
;IWMDCCYMASIECAYELRNKCQWYIAYPTEILSNGMPYNLTLPYLTKDNIDIVGAADATFNYFNDSYDSNYCTISVVDMSQLNRVAEATKVLMSTFKPIDTKDLQKFSRGSQGPYYDFAQYVYQASVNTDNFSEKYANFTSALNNAIVYKNYTAKFLNLKINQCSGLSTHAVMYDGSDNEKYYYTLDWFNDIYPKLEQN
;
A
#
# COMPACT_ATOMS: atom_id res chain seq x y z
N ILE A 1 2.13 -7.86 12.74
CA ILE A 1 2.42 -8.78 11.63
C ILE A 1 3.50 -8.14 10.75
N TRP A 2 4.52 -8.92 10.39
CA TRP A 2 5.52 -8.54 9.39
C TRP A 2 5.48 -9.53 8.23
N MET A 3 5.22 -9.04 7.03
CA MET A 3 5.11 -9.86 5.82
C MET A 3 6.45 -9.92 5.10
N ASP A 4 7.15 -11.05 5.20
CA ASP A 4 8.33 -11.36 4.38
C ASP A 4 7.89 -11.92 3.01
N CYS A 5 7.08 -11.12 2.31
CA CYS A 5 6.45 -11.49 1.03
C CYS A 5 6.33 -10.29 0.11
N CYS A 6 6.42 -10.54 -1.21
CA CYS A 6 6.26 -9.54 -2.26
C CYS A 6 4.85 -8.93 -2.25
N TYR A 7 4.74 -7.63 -2.51
CA TYR A 7 3.50 -6.89 -2.77
C TYR A 7 2.47 -6.88 -1.62
N MET A 8 2.87 -7.27 -0.41
CA MET A 8 1.93 -7.37 0.70
C MET A 8 1.55 -6.00 1.31
N ALA A 9 2.25 -4.90 0.97
CA ALA A 9 1.80 -3.57 1.38
C ALA A 9 0.67 -3.03 0.49
N SER A 10 -0.25 -3.87 0.04
CA SER A 10 -1.47 -3.39 -0.60
C SER A 10 -2.51 -2.99 0.45
N ILE A 11 -3.29 -1.94 0.16
CA ILE A 11 -4.36 -1.50 1.06
C ILE A 11 -5.39 -2.60 1.27
N GLU A 12 -5.65 -3.41 0.25
CA GLU A 12 -6.56 -4.55 0.32
C GLU A 12 -6.09 -5.55 1.38
N CYS A 13 -4.82 -6.01 1.29
CA CYS A 13 -4.27 -6.95 2.27
C CYS A 13 -4.26 -6.36 3.69
N ALA A 14 -3.85 -5.10 3.82
CA ALA A 14 -3.83 -4.43 5.10
C ALA A 14 -5.25 -4.31 5.70
N TYR A 15 -6.24 -3.96 4.87
CA TYR A 15 -7.62 -3.79 5.32
C TYR A 15 -8.27 -5.10 5.77
N GLU A 16 -8.06 -6.21 5.05
CA GLU A 16 -8.53 -7.54 5.45
C GLU A 16 -7.94 -7.97 6.81
N LEU A 17 -6.72 -7.51 7.13
CA LEU A 17 -6.03 -7.82 8.37
C LEU A 17 -6.21 -6.78 9.48
N ARG A 18 -6.97 -5.68 9.25
CA ARG A 18 -7.07 -4.51 10.15
C ARG A 18 -7.42 -4.80 11.61
N ASN A 19 -8.18 -5.87 11.83
CA ASN A 19 -8.61 -6.29 13.16
C ASN A 19 -7.75 -7.43 13.76
N LYS A 20 -6.64 -7.81 13.12
CA LYS A 20 -5.82 -8.97 13.50
C LYS A 20 -4.50 -8.60 14.17
N CYS A 21 -4.03 -7.36 14.01
CA CYS A 21 -2.80 -6.87 14.62
C CYS A 21 -2.85 -5.35 14.75
N GLN A 22 -2.00 -4.81 15.65
CA GLN A 22 -1.84 -3.37 15.81
C GLN A 22 -0.95 -2.79 14.72
N TRP A 23 0.12 -3.51 14.39
CA TRP A 23 1.15 -3.05 13.45
C TRP A 23 1.29 -4.02 12.29
N TYR A 24 1.42 -3.45 11.11
CA TYR A 24 1.61 -4.20 9.88
C TYR A 24 2.84 -3.65 9.15
N ILE A 25 3.83 -4.51 8.89
CA ILE A 25 5.04 -4.16 8.14
C ILE A 25 5.03 -4.96 6.85
N ALA A 26 5.16 -4.28 5.71
CA ALA A 26 5.11 -4.92 4.41
C ALA A 26 5.78 -4.07 3.32
N TYR A 27 5.86 -4.62 2.12
CA TYR A 27 6.59 -4.08 0.98
C TYR A 27 5.63 -3.82 -0.18
N PRO A 28 5.55 -2.56 -0.70
CA PRO A 28 4.80 -2.25 -1.92
C PRO A 28 5.32 -2.97 -3.17
N THR A 29 6.64 -3.19 -3.26
CA THR A 29 7.28 -3.96 -4.34
C THR A 29 7.48 -5.43 -3.97
N GLU A 30 8.21 -6.15 -4.80
CA GLU A 30 8.79 -7.44 -4.43
C GLU A 30 9.74 -7.28 -3.24
N ILE A 31 10.07 -8.40 -2.59
CA ILE A 31 11.23 -8.52 -1.70
C ILE A 31 12.30 -9.36 -2.41
N LEU A 32 13.56 -9.00 -2.19
CA LEU A 32 14.67 -9.74 -2.80
C LEU A 32 14.81 -11.13 -2.18
N SER A 33 15.37 -12.08 -2.94
CA SER A 33 15.52 -13.49 -2.54
C SER A 33 16.36 -13.74 -1.30
N ASN A 34 17.18 -12.76 -0.88
CA ASN A 34 17.90 -12.80 0.39
C ASN A 34 16.95 -12.78 1.61
N GLY A 35 15.68 -12.38 1.40
CA GLY A 35 14.72 -12.22 2.49
C GLY A 35 15.08 -11.05 3.41
N MET A 36 14.39 -10.97 4.55
CA MET A 36 14.64 -9.92 5.55
C MET A 36 15.95 -10.17 6.32
N PRO A 37 16.67 -9.12 6.72
CA PRO A 37 17.86 -9.23 7.55
C PRO A 37 17.48 -9.51 9.01
N TYR A 38 16.99 -10.70 9.33
CA TYR A 38 16.48 -11.09 10.66
C TYR A 38 17.45 -10.83 11.80
N ASN A 39 18.75 -11.02 11.55
CA ASN A 39 19.80 -10.75 12.53
C ASN A 39 19.90 -9.27 12.93
N LEU A 40 19.49 -8.35 12.05
CA LEU A 40 19.47 -6.91 12.32
C LEU A 40 18.12 -6.44 12.88
N THR A 41 17.03 -7.09 12.54
CA THR A 41 15.67 -6.65 12.87
C THR A 41 15.16 -7.25 14.18
N LEU A 42 15.47 -8.52 14.48
CA LEU A 42 15.02 -9.18 15.71
C LEU A 42 15.39 -8.44 17.00
N PRO A 43 16.59 -7.81 17.14
CA PRO A 43 16.92 -7.03 18.33
C PRO A 43 15.94 -5.89 18.63
N TYR A 44 15.25 -5.34 17.64
CA TYR A 44 14.22 -4.30 17.84
C TYR A 44 12.89 -4.89 18.29
N LEU A 45 12.59 -6.13 17.89
CA LEU A 45 11.31 -6.80 18.13
C LEU A 45 11.29 -7.61 19.44
N THR A 46 12.45 -7.88 20.04
CA THR A 46 12.60 -8.68 21.26
C THR A 46 12.84 -7.84 22.53
N LYS A 47 12.78 -6.52 22.42
CA LYS A 47 12.88 -5.60 23.56
C LYS A 47 11.56 -5.59 24.34
N ASP A 48 11.61 -5.22 25.63
CA ASP A 48 10.41 -4.99 26.46
C ASP A 48 9.47 -3.96 25.81
N ASN A 49 10.03 -2.91 25.20
CA ASN A 49 9.33 -1.98 24.33
C ASN A 49 9.71 -2.26 22.88
N ILE A 50 8.81 -2.92 22.16
CA ILE A 50 9.00 -3.26 20.74
C ILE A 50 9.15 -1.98 19.91
N ASP A 51 10.25 -1.87 19.17
CA ASP A 51 10.55 -0.77 18.26
C ASP A 51 10.36 -1.22 16.81
N ILE A 52 9.11 -1.20 16.36
CA ILE A 52 8.75 -1.63 15.00
C ILE A 52 9.28 -0.70 13.90
N VAL A 53 9.36 0.61 14.20
CA VAL A 53 9.90 1.60 13.26
C VAL A 53 11.41 1.39 13.11
N GLY A 54 12.13 1.22 14.22
CA GLY A 54 13.56 0.90 14.18
C GLY A 54 13.86 -0.41 13.44
N ALA A 55 13.01 -1.43 13.58
CA ALA A 55 13.16 -2.68 12.82
C ALA A 55 12.98 -2.47 11.31
N ALA A 56 11.98 -1.69 10.91
CA ALA A 56 11.73 -1.37 9.50
C ALA A 56 12.85 -0.50 8.90
N ASP A 57 13.34 0.49 9.67
CA ASP A 57 14.45 1.34 9.27
C ASP A 57 15.76 0.54 9.12
N ALA A 58 16.05 -0.36 10.04
CA ALA A 58 17.20 -1.26 9.94
C ALA A 58 17.13 -2.14 8.68
N THR A 59 15.94 -2.61 8.32
CA THR A 59 15.73 -3.35 7.06
C THR A 59 15.98 -2.48 5.85
N PHE A 60 15.42 -1.27 5.83
CA PHE A 60 15.63 -0.34 4.73
C PHE A 60 17.13 -0.03 4.55
N ASN A 61 17.81 0.33 5.62
CA ASN A 61 19.22 0.69 5.59
C ASN A 61 20.11 -0.48 5.13
N TYR A 62 19.79 -1.71 5.55
CA TYR A 62 20.50 -2.92 5.09
C TYR A 62 20.48 -3.03 3.55
N PHE A 63 19.30 -2.85 2.95
CA PHE A 63 19.18 -2.92 1.49
C PHE A 63 19.73 -1.66 0.80
N ASN A 64 19.47 -0.48 1.34
CA ASN A 64 19.91 0.78 0.74
C ASN A 64 21.44 0.89 0.69
N ASP A 65 22.12 0.39 1.72
CA ASP A 65 23.57 0.43 1.84
C ASP A 65 24.27 -0.77 1.20
N SER A 66 23.52 -1.73 0.70
CA SER A 66 24.07 -2.91 0.03
C SER A 66 24.57 -2.57 -1.37
N TYR A 67 25.79 -2.95 -1.70
CA TYR A 67 26.36 -2.74 -3.02
C TYR A 67 25.59 -3.50 -4.12
N ASP A 68 25.18 -4.74 -3.83
CA ASP A 68 24.56 -5.64 -4.82
C ASP A 68 23.03 -5.64 -4.79
N SER A 69 22.43 -5.07 -3.75
CA SER A 69 20.99 -5.24 -3.46
C SER A 69 20.33 -3.96 -2.94
N ASN A 70 20.73 -2.80 -3.49
CA ASN A 70 20.23 -1.49 -3.05
C ASN A 70 18.80 -1.20 -3.56
N TYR A 71 17.88 -2.13 -3.33
CA TYR A 71 16.49 -2.07 -3.77
C TYR A 71 15.56 -2.41 -2.62
N CYS A 72 14.80 -1.44 -2.15
CA CYS A 72 13.82 -1.64 -1.09
C CYS A 72 12.66 -0.64 -1.19
N THR A 73 11.48 -1.10 -0.90
CA THR A 73 10.35 -0.29 -0.49
C THR A 73 9.77 -0.92 0.76
N ILE A 74 9.50 -0.18 1.82
CA ILE A 74 8.97 -0.72 3.07
C ILE A 74 8.04 0.30 3.73
N SER A 75 7.01 -0.17 4.38
CA SER A 75 6.14 0.66 5.21
C SER A 75 5.71 -0.04 6.49
N VAL A 76 5.43 0.78 7.51
CA VAL A 76 4.81 0.38 8.78
C VAL A 76 3.47 1.06 8.89
N VAL A 77 2.42 0.28 9.06
CA VAL A 77 1.04 0.73 9.13
C VAL A 77 0.48 0.54 10.54
N ASP A 78 -0.07 1.60 11.12
CA ASP A 78 -0.94 1.52 12.29
C ASP A 78 -2.33 1.06 11.84
N MET A 79 -2.63 -0.20 12.10
CA MET A 79 -3.87 -0.85 11.66
C MET A 79 -5.12 -0.23 12.30
N SER A 80 -4.99 0.42 13.46
CA SER A 80 -6.10 1.11 14.13
C SER A 80 -6.64 2.31 13.34
N GLN A 81 -5.84 2.85 12.42
CA GLN A 81 -6.20 4.00 11.59
C GLN A 81 -6.87 3.62 10.26
N LEU A 82 -6.86 2.33 9.85
CA LEU A 82 -7.30 1.93 8.53
C LEU A 82 -8.80 2.17 8.29
N ASN A 83 -9.64 2.09 9.30
CA ASN A 83 -11.06 2.44 9.14
C ASN A 83 -11.24 3.91 8.74
N ARG A 84 -10.42 4.82 9.27
CA ARG A 84 -10.46 6.24 8.88
C ARG A 84 -9.98 6.45 7.45
N VAL A 85 -8.94 5.70 7.04
CA VAL A 85 -8.48 5.71 5.65
C VAL A 85 -9.60 5.22 4.74
N ALA A 86 -10.29 4.14 5.10
CA ALA A 86 -11.41 3.59 4.34
C ALA A 86 -12.56 4.60 4.20
N GLU A 87 -13.01 5.21 5.30
CA GLU A 87 -14.08 6.22 5.29
C GLU A 87 -13.72 7.40 4.38
N ALA A 88 -12.51 7.93 4.49
CA ALA A 88 -12.07 9.04 3.66
C ALA A 88 -11.95 8.65 2.17
N THR A 89 -11.49 7.43 1.88
CA THR A 89 -11.41 6.89 0.51
C THR A 89 -12.81 6.70 -0.07
N LYS A 90 -13.75 6.15 0.68
CA LYS A 90 -15.15 5.95 0.26
C LYS A 90 -15.81 7.23 -0.20
N VAL A 91 -15.61 8.33 0.54
CA VAL A 91 -16.15 9.64 0.18
C VAL A 91 -15.60 10.12 -1.18
N LEU A 92 -14.33 9.89 -1.45
CA LEU A 92 -13.70 10.23 -2.72
C LEU A 92 -14.15 9.32 -3.88
N MET A 93 -14.40 8.04 -3.59
CA MET A 93 -14.80 7.04 -4.58
C MET A 93 -16.30 6.97 -4.83
N SER A 94 -17.11 7.85 -4.22
CA SER A 94 -18.57 7.83 -4.33
C SER A 94 -19.11 7.93 -5.77
N THR A 95 -18.32 8.54 -6.67
CA THR A 95 -18.63 8.68 -8.10
C THR A 95 -17.58 8.01 -8.98
N PHE A 96 -16.93 6.97 -8.44
CA PHE A 96 -15.80 6.29 -9.08
C PHE A 96 -16.15 5.78 -10.48
N LYS A 97 -15.20 5.98 -11.40
CA LYS A 97 -15.14 5.35 -12.72
C LYS A 97 -13.71 4.86 -12.97
N PRO A 98 -13.54 3.75 -13.70
CA PRO A 98 -12.20 3.30 -14.09
C PRO A 98 -11.37 4.41 -14.75
N ILE A 99 -10.10 4.44 -14.44
CA ILE A 99 -9.15 5.43 -14.94
C ILE A 99 -8.06 4.80 -15.79
N ASP A 100 -7.44 5.60 -16.65
CA ASP A 100 -6.19 5.21 -17.31
C ASP A 100 -5.05 5.20 -16.27
N THR A 101 -4.34 4.09 -16.17
CA THR A 101 -3.32 3.86 -15.15
C THR A 101 -1.88 4.07 -15.64
N LYS A 102 -1.71 4.50 -16.92
CA LYS A 102 -0.38 4.58 -17.56
C LYS A 102 0.59 5.55 -16.86
N ASP A 103 0.07 6.62 -16.25
CA ASP A 103 0.86 7.65 -15.57
C ASP A 103 0.98 7.42 -14.07
N LEU A 104 0.41 6.33 -13.55
CA LEU A 104 0.52 5.98 -12.14
C LEU A 104 1.87 5.31 -11.83
N GLN A 105 2.41 5.60 -10.64
CA GLN A 105 3.54 4.85 -10.11
C GLN A 105 3.14 3.39 -9.93
N LYS A 106 3.75 2.51 -10.70
CA LYS A 106 3.56 1.06 -10.62
C LYS A 106 4.65 0.46 -9.74
N PHE A 107 4.29 -0.52 -8.90
CA PHE A 107 5.23 -1.24 -8.05
C PHE A 107 5.54 -2.65 -8.54
N SER A 108 4.75 -3.18 -9.47
CA SER A 108 4.98 -4.49 -10.08
C SER A 108 5.75 -4.40 -11.38
N ARG A 109 6.58 -5.42 -11.66
CA ARG A 109 7.35 -5.56 -12.90
C ARG A 109 6.68 -6.56 -13.84
N GLY A 110 6.79 -6.33 -15.15
CA GLY A 110 6.28 -7.25 -16.16
C GLY A 110 4.76 -7.50 -16.06
N SER A 111 4.36 -8.76 -16.17
CA SER A 111 2.97 -9.23 -16.13
C SER A 111 2.44 -9.53 -14.73
N GLN A 112 3.26 -9.35 -13.70
CA GLN A 112 2.83 -9.55 -12.31
C GLN A 112 1.90 -8.42 -11.94
N GLY A 113 0.63 -8.66 -11.77
CA GLY A 113 -0.46 -7.81 -11.29
C GLY A 113 -0.30 -6.27 -11.34
N PRO A 114 -1.33 -5.51 -11.45
CA PRO A 114 -1.25 -4.06 -11.46
C PRO A 114 -1.30 -3.51 -10.03
N TYR A 115 -0.13 -3.37 -9.39
CA TYR A 115 0.00 -2.70 -8.09
C TYR A 115 0.47 -1.27 -8.30
N TYR A 116 -0.38 -0.30 -7.97
CA TYR A 116 -0.12 1.13 -8.13
C TYR A 116 0.01 1.84 -6.78
N ASP A 117 0.67 3.00 -6.76
CA ASP A 117 0.71 3.84 -5.56
C ASP A 117 -0.71 4.23 -5.13
N PHE A 118 -1.05 3.91 -3.89
CA PHE A 118 -2.42 4.06 -3.40
C PHE A 118 -2.88 5.52 -3.38
N ALA A 119 -2.04 6.44 -2.89
CA ALA A 119 -2.43 7.85 -2.83
C ALA A 119 -2.57 8.47 -4.21
N GLN A 120 -1.68 8.10 -5.14
CA GLN A 120 -1.77 8.59 -6.51
C GLN A 120 -3.01 8.06 -7.23
N TYR A 121 -3.32 6.77 -7.04
CA TYR A 121 -4.54 6.18 -7.59
C TYR A 121 -5.80 6.88 -7.08
N VAL A 122 -5.91 7.07 -5.75
CA VAL A 122 -7.06 7.78 -5.16
C VAL A 122 -7.17 9.20 -5.69
N TYR A 123 -6.06 9.93 -5.79
CA TYR A 123 -6.03 11.26 -6.40
C TYR A 123 -6.63 11.25 -7.80
N GLN A 124 -6.07 10.42 -8.68
CA GLN A 124 -6.45 10.38 -10.10
C GLN A 124 -7.89 9.92 -10.30
N ALA A 125 -8.35 8.96 -9.49
CA ALA A 125 -9.68 8.40 -9.57
C ALA A 125 -10.78 9.36 -9.05
N SER A 126 -10.40 10.36 -8.25
CA SER A 126 -11.37 11.22 -7.56
C SER A 126 -11.24 12.72 -7.85
N VAL A 127 -10.30 13.14 -8.69
CA VAL A 127 -10.00 14.57 -8.97
C VAL A 127 -11.21 15.40 -9.42
N ASN A 128 -12.23 14.75 -10.01
CA ASN A 128 -13.46 15.40 -10.47
C ASN A 128 -14.62 15.30 -9.44
N THR A 129 -14.35 14.81 -8.24
CA THR A 129 -15.37 14.74 -7.17
C THR A 129 -15.65 16.12 -6.60
N ASP A 130 -16.91 16.45 -6.34
CA ASP A 130 -17.30 17.71 -5.70
C ASP A 130 -16.55 17.90 -4.38
N ASN A 131 -16.09 19.13 -4.12
CA ASN A 131 -15.29 19.49 -2.96
C ASN A 131 -14.00 18.64 -2.83
N PHE A 132 -13.40 18.26 -3.96
CA PHE A 132 -12.23 17.38 -4.02
C PHE A 132 -11.12 17.82 -3.07
N SER A 133 -10.73 19.11 -3.07
CA SER A 133 -9.60 19.59 -2.27
C SER A 133 -9.75 19.31 -0.78
N GLU A 134 -10.93 19.52 -0.21
CA GLU A 134 -11.22 19.23 1.20
C GLU A 134 -11.23 17.72 1.48
N LYS A 135 -11.94 16.96 0.65
CA LYS A 135 -12.02 15.51 0.78
C LYS A 135 -10.66 14.83 0.65
N TYR A 136 -9.85 15.29 -0.31
CA TYR A 136 -8.50 14.77 -0.51
C TYR A 136 -7.54 15.16 0.64
N ALA A 137 -7.69 16.35 1.21
CA ALA A 137 -6.95 16.73 2.41
C ALA A 137 -7.29 15.84 3.61
N ASN A 138 -8.57 15.49 3.79
CA ASN A 138 -9.01 14.56 4.83
C ASN A 138 -8.43 13.14 4.59
N PHE A 139 -8.45 12.66 3.35
CA PHE A 139 -7.84 11.40 2.96
C PHE A 139 -6.33 11.37 3.25
N THR A 140 -5.59 12.39 2.80
CA THR A 140 -4.13 12.46 3.02
C THR A 140 -3.78 12.54 4.50
N SER A 141 -4.58 13.25 5.30
CA SER A 141 -4.42 13.28 6.76
C SER A 141 -4.63 11.90 7.39
N ALA A 142 -5.69 11.18 6.98
CA ALA A 142 -5.96 9.83 7.47
C ALA A 142 -4.84 8.86 7.08
N LEU A 143 -4.38 8.91 5.82
CA LEU A 143 -3.29 8.07 5.34
C LEU A 143 -1.98 8.34 6.06
N ASN A 144 -1.62 9.62 6.28
CA ASN A 144 -0.41 10.00 7.00
C ASN A 144 -0.44 9.59 8.48
N ASN A 145 -1.62 9.50 9.09
CA ASN A 145 -1.76 8.96 10.44
C ASN A 145 -1.64 7.42 10.47
N ALA A 146 -2.04 6.75 9.41
CA ALA A 146 -1.92 5.29 9.30
C ALA A 146 -0.49 4.84 8.96
N ILE A 147 0.23 5.58 8.12
CA ILE A 147 1.61 5.24 7.71
C ILE A 147 2.60 5.89 8.68
N VAL A 148 2.98 5.15 9.72
CA VAL A 148 3.90 5.66 10.77
C VAL A 148 5.36 5.66 10.34
N TYR A 149 5.71 4.84 9.35
CA TYR A 149 7.02 4.83 8.70
C TYR A 149 6.88 4.35 7.26
N LYS A 150 7.63 4.95 6.36
CA LYS A 150 7.85 4.44 5.01
C LYS A 150 9.20 4.92 4.49
N ASN A 151 9.83 4.08 3.69
CA ASN A 151 11.03 4.46 2.96
C ASN A 151 11.15 3.65 1.65
N TYR A 152 11.88 4.18 0.68
CA TYR A 152 12.06 3.52 -0.61
C TYR A 152 13.33 4.00 -1.31
N THR A 153 13.96 3.11 -2.04
CA THR A 153 15.07 3.43 -2.95
C THR A 153 14.53 4.03 -4.25
N ALA A 154 15.30 4.87 -4.94
CA ALA A 154 14.90 5.53 -6.18
C ALA A 154 14.54 4.56 -7.33
N LYS A 155 14.88 3.29 -7.18
CA LYS A 155 14.53 2.21 -8.11
C LYS A 155 14.41 0.90 -7.36
N PHE A 156 13.62 -0.02 -7.92
CA PHE A 156 13.58 -1.43 -7.54
C PHE A 156 13.92 -2.27 -8.78
N LEU A 157 15.12 -2.81 -8.85
CA LEU A 157 15.67 -3.44 -10.05
C LEU A 157 15.60 -2.48 -11.27
N ASN A 158 14.85 -2.83 -12.30
CA ASN A 158 14.63 -2.01 -13.49
C ASN A 158 13.40 -1.08 -13.38
N LEU A 159 12.70 -1.11 -12.27
CA LEU A 159 11.52 -0.26 -12.01
C LEU A 159 11.96 1.03 -11.31
N LYS A 160 11.69 2.19 -11.92
CA LYS A 160 11.91 3.48 -11.29
C LYS A 160 10.81 3.78 -10.28
N ILE A 161 11.19 4.17 -9.06
CA ILE A 161 10.27 4.59 -8.00
C ILE A 161 10.40 6.10 -7.82
N ASN A 162 9.45 6.84 -8.35
CA ASN A 162 9.41 8.29 -8.24
C ASN A 162 8.71 8.77 -6.96
N GLN A 163 7.79 7.94 -6.46
CA GLN A 163 7.03 8.19 -5.24
C GLN A 163 6.56 6.90 -4.61
N CYS A 164 6.28 6.94 -3.32
CA CYS A 164 5.68 5.84 -2.57
C CYS A 164 4.87 6.42 -1.41
N SER A 165 3.57 6.20 -1.43
CA SER A 165 2.70 6.61 -0.32
C SER A 165 2.76 5.68 0.89
N GLY A 166 3.44 4.53 0.74
CA GLY A 166 3.57 3.48 1.76
C GLY A 166 2.64 2.30 1.52
N LEU A 167 1.58 2.48 0.74
CA LEU A 167 0.68 1.40 0.33
C LEU A 167 0.52 1.39 -1.18
N SER A 168 0.28 0.21 -1.71
CA SER A 168 -0.18 0.00 -3.08
C SER A 168 -1.68 -0.33 -3.11
N THR A 169 -2.26 -0.34 -4.30
CA THR A 169 -3.63 -0.76 -4.54
C THR A 169 -3.77 -1.40 -5.92
N HIS A 170 -4.78 -2.25 -6.07
CA HIS A 170 -5.27 -2.70 -7.37
C HIS A 170 -6.10 -1.60 -8.04
N ALA A 171 -5.96 -1.44 -9.36
CA ALA A 171 -6.81 -0.54 -10.11
C ALA A 171 -8.08 -1.28 -10.58
N VAL A 172 -9.22 -0.86 -10.09
CA VAL A 172 -10.53 -1.44 -10.45
C VAL A 172 -10.91 -1.00 -11.86
N MET A 173 -11.23 -1.96 -12.72
CA MET A 173 -11.54 -1.73 -14.14
C MET A 173 -12.99 -2.07 -14.51
N TYR A 174 -13.69 -2.85 -13.69
CA TYR A 174 -15.02 -3.40 -13.97
C TYR A 174 -15.07 -4.22 -15.28
N ASP A 175 -13.98 -4.93 -15.58
CA ASP A 175 -13.85 -5.71 -16.83
C ASP A 175 -14.43 -7.12 -16.73
N GLY A 176 -14.88 -7.54 -15.54
CA GLY A 176 -15.47 -8.85 -15.28
C GLY A 176 -14.49 -10.01 -15.34
N SER A 177 -13.18 -9.75 -15.37
CA SER A 177 -12.15 -10.78 -15.31
C SER A 177 -12.25 -11.59 -14.01
N ASP A 178 -11.68 -12.81 -13.99
CA ASP A 178 -11.72 -13.66 -12.81
C ASP A 178 -10.94 -13.02 -11.64
N ASN A 179 -9.89 -12.24 -11.93
CA ASN A 179 -9.18 -11.49 -10.92
C ASN A 179 -10.06 -10.42 -10.27
N GLU A 180 -10.84 -9.69 -11.08
CA GLU A 180 -11.78 -8.70 -10.55
C GLU A 180 -12.94 -9.33 -9.78
N LYS A 181 -13.48 -10.47 -10.24
CA LYS A 181 -14.51 -11.20 -9.48
C LYS A 181 -14.02 -11.59 -8.09
N TYR A 182 -12.76 -12.02 -7.97
CA TYR A 182 -12.17 -12.28 -6.66
C TYR A 182 -12.02 -10.98 -5.85
N TYR A 183 -11.57 -9.89 -6.47
CA TYR A 183 -11.43 -8.59 -5.83
C TYR A 183 -12.75 -8.08 -5.23
N TYR A 184 -13.88 -8.35 -5.92
CA TYR A 184 -15.22 -7.99 -5.44
C TYR A 184 -15.66 -8.73 -4.17
N THR A 185 -14.95 -9.78 -3.75
CA THR A 185 -15.23 -10.48 -2.49
C THR A 185 -14.57 -9.85 -1.28
N LEU A 186 -13.62 -8.93 -1.48
CA LEU A 186 -12.86 -8.30 -0.41
C LEU A 186 -13.69 -7.24 0.34
N ASP A 187 -13.47 -7.16 1.66
CA ASP A 187 -14.08 -6.12 2.49
C ASP A 187 -13.74 -4.73 1.95
N TRP A 188 -12.47 -4.52 1.57
CA TRP A 188 -12.03 -3.25 0.99
C TRP A 188 -12.89 -2.81 -0.19
N PHE A 189 -13.11 -3.68 -1.17
CA PHE A 189 -13.94 -3.34 -2.33
C PHE A 189 -15.37 -3.01 -1.91
N ASN A 190 -15.98 -3.85 -1.09
CA ASN A 190 -17.38 -3.72 -0.67
C ASN A 190 -17.65 -2.47 0.18
N ASP A 191 -16.63 -2.03 0.94
CA ASP A 191 -16.76 -0.84 1.79
C ASP A 191 -16.49 0.46 1.03
N ILE A 192 -15.68 0.45 -0.02
CA ILE A 192 -15.15 1.65 -0.67
C ILE A 192 -15.86 1.98 -1.98
N TYR A 193 -16.07 0.99 -2.84
CA TYR A 193 -16.56 1.26 -4.19
C TYR A 193 -18.09 1.22 -4.26
N PRO A 194 -18.71 2.04 -5.14
CA PRO A 194 -20.13 1.94 -5.41
C PRO A 194 -20.48 0.53 -5.89
N LYS A 195 -21.58 -0.02 -5.40
CA LYS A 195 -22.07 -1.29 -5.92
C LYS A 195 -22.40 -1.11 -7.40
N LEU A 196 -21.89 -2.03 -8.23
CA LEU A 196 -22.32 -2.12 -9.62
C LEU A 196 -23.84 -2.33 -9.62
N GLU A 197 -24.59 -1.42 -10.25
CA GLU A 197 -25.98 -1.69 -10.57
C GLU A 197 -26.00 -2.92 -11.49
N GLN A 198 -26.57 -4.01 -11.02
CA GLN A 198 -26.79 -5.20 -11.84
C GLN A 198 -27.85 -4.83 -12.90
N ASN A 199 -27.40 -4.42 -14.09
CA ASN A 199 -28.25 -4.27 -15.25
C ASN A 199 -28.52 -5.62 -15.89
#